data_2e10bc20ba87582fc6ea2dfdfd2abdfd
#
_entry.id   2e10bc20ba87582fc6ea2dfdfd2abdfd
#
_cell.length_a   1.000
_cell.length_b   1.000
_cell.length_c   1.000
_cell.angle_alpha   90.00
_cell.angle_beta   90.00
_cell.angle_gamma   90.00
#
_symmetry.space_group_name_H-M   'P 1'
#
loop_
_entity.id
_entity.type
_entity.pdbx_description
1 polymer ?
#
loop_
_entity_poly.entity_id
_entity_poly.type
_entity_poly.pdbx_seq_one_letter_code
_entity_poly.pdbx_strand_id
1 'polypeptide(L)'
;MALLEAQNLTKYFGGLAAVNRVDLAVEEGEIVGLIGPNGAGKTTCFNLLSGFLPPTAGTITFVGEPLTGLKPHHIVARGLVRTFQHTTLFQDMTVLQNVLMGLHLHSRRDLGHVLFSRHAFPQGEIRRCHEVLDFTGLSELADQLAKNLPHGHQRTLGIAMALAVRPRLLMLDEPVTGMNIDESQRIMALIKTIRDRGTTILLVEHNMRAVMGTCERIVVLNFGQKLAEGTPAAVSSNPDVIAAYLGAGVTHA
;
A
#
# COMPACT_ATOMS: atom_id res chain seq x y z
N MET A 1 7.47 16.25 10.98
CA MET A 1 7.86 16.63 9.60
C MET A 1 7.29 15.55 8.69
N ALA A 2 6.47 15.92 7.73
CA ALA A 2 5.78 14.93 6.89
C ALA A 2 6.79 14.02 6.17
N LEU A 3 6.55 12.71 6.23
CA LEU A 3 7.34 11.70 5.52
C LEU A 3 6.99 11.72 4.03
N LEU A 4 5.69 11.82 3.71
CA LEU A 4 5.17 12.00 2.35
C LEU A 4 4.27 13.23 2.35
N GLU A 5 4.43 14.09 1.36
CA GLU A 5 3.60 15.28 1.18
C GLU A 5 3.21 15.42 -0.29
N ALA A 6 1.94 15.64 -0.53
CA ALA A 6 1.37 16.01 -1.82
C ALA A 6 0.69 17.37 -1.70
N GLN A 7 1.03 18.31 -2.58
CA GLN A 7 0.48 19.66 -2.59
C GLN A 7 -0.21 19.94 -3.91
N ASN A 8 -1.47 20.40 -3.85
CA ASN A 8 -2.32 20.72 -5.00
C ASN A 8 -2.34 19.60 -6.06
N LEU A 9 -2.27 18.33 -5.62
CA LEU A 9 -2.16 17.17 -6.48
C LEU A 9 -3.38 17.09 -7.41
N THR A 10 -3.13 17.10 -8.72
CA THR A 10 -4.20 17.17 -9.73
C THR A 10 -3.94 16.19 -10.84
N LYS A 11 -5.00 15.49 -11.29
CA LYS A 11 -5.00 14.61 -12.46
C LYS A 11 -6.26 14.75 -13.27
N TYR A 12 -6.08 15.12 -14.53
CA TYR A 12 -7.13 15.11 -15.54
C TYR A 12 -6.98 13.91 -16.48
N PHE A 13 -8.12 13.31 -16.86
CA PHE A 13 -8.24 12.39 -17.98
C PHE A 13 -9.23 12.99 -18.97
N GLY A 14 -8.71 13.59 -20.06
CA GLY A 14 -9.52 14.44 -20.93
C GLY A 14 -10.14 15.60 -20.15
N GLY A 15 -11.46 15.70 -20.15
CA GLY A 15 -12.21 16.73 -19.40
C GLY A 15 -12.52 16.35 -17.94
N LEU A 16 -12.23 15.10 -17.51
CA LEU A 16 -12.56 14.62 -16.17
C LEU A 16 -11.41 14.89 -15.19
N ALA A 17 -11.69 15.64 -14.12
CA ALA A 17 -10.79 15.81 -13.00
C ALA A 17 -10.92 14.60 -12.03
N ALA A 18 -10.09 13.57 -12.20
CA ALA A 18 -10.10 12.40 -11.34
C ALA A 18 -9.48 12.65 -9.96
N VAL A 19 -8.54 13.59 -9.86
CA VAL A 19 -7.99 14.17 -8.63
C VAL A 19 -7.84 15.67 -8.89
N ASN A 20 -8.32 16.51 -7.98
CA ASN A 20 -8.40 17.95 -8.16
C ASN A 20 -7.92 18.69 -6.91
N ARG A 21 -6.71 19.22 -6.95
CA ARG A 21 -6.05 20.01 -5.90
C ARG A 21 -6.08 19.33 -4.53
N VAL A 22 -5.74 18.04 -4.48
CA VAL A 22 -5.68 17.30 -3.22
C VAL A 22 -4.36 17.59 -2.52
N ASP A 23 -4.46 18.05 -1.28
CA ASP A 23 -3.34 18.15 -0.34
C ASP A 23 -3.42 16.97 0.62
N LEU A 24 -2.33 16.22 0.73
CA LEU A 24 -2.22 15.05 1.61
C LEU A 24 -0.81 15.03 2.22
N ALA A 25 -0.75 14.86 3.53
CA ALA A 25 0.50 14.61 4.23
C ALA A 25 0.41 13.29 4.99
N VAL A 26 1.53 12.59 5.11
CA VAL A 26 1.67 11.39 5.95
C VAL A 26 2.89 11.61 6.85
N GLU A 27 2.65 11.61 8.17
CA GLU A 27 3.71 11.75 9.16
C GLU A 27 4.41 10.42 9.40
N GLU A 28 5.64 10.46 9.89
CA GLU A 28 6.40 9.24 10.17
C GLU A 28 5.78 8.48 11.36
N GLY A 29 5.59 7.16 11.21
CA GLY A 29 5.10 6.28 12.26
C GLY A 29 3.58 6.23 12.42
N GLU A 30 2.79 6.83 11.51
CA GLU A 30 1.32 6.75 11.55
C GLU A 30 0.74 5.73 10.57
N ILE A 31 -0.50 5.32 10.82
CA ILE A 31 -1.35 4.61 9.86
C ILE A 31 -2.41 5.59 9.35
N VAL A 32 -2.29 6.01 8.10
CA VAL A 32 -3.27 6.87 7.44
C VAL A 32 -4.18 6.05 6.53
N GLY A 33 -5.49 6.22 6.67
CA GLY A 33 -6.48 5.66 5.77
C GLY A 33 -6.90 6.66 4.69
N LEU A 34 -6.88 6.27 3.43
CA LEU A 34 -7.45 7.03 2.31
C LEU A 34 -8.75 6.35 1.88
N ILE A 35 -9.88 6.94 2.18
CA ILE A 35 -11.20 6.37 1.93
C ILE A 35 -12.05 7.27 1.03
N GLY A 36 -13.23 6.80 0.66
CA GLY A 36 -14.22 7.53 -0.14
C GLY A 36 -15.10 6.58 -0.94
N PRO A 37 -16.21 7.05 -1.50
CA PRO A 37 -17.08 6.26 -2.37
C PRO A 37 -16.36 5.72 -3.61
N ASN A 38 -17.01 4.82 -4.34
CA ASN A 38 -16.52 4.39 -5.64
C ASN A 38 -16.46 5.60 -6.61
N GLY A 39 -15.37 5.69 -7.37
CA GLY A 39 -15.14 6.86 -8.24
C GLY A 39 -14.62 8.12 -7.53
N ALA A 40 -14.38 8.10 -6.22
CA ALA A 40 -13.87 9.25 -5.47
C ALA A 40 -12.44 9.69 -5.83
N GLY A 41 -11.69 8.89 -6.63
CA GLY A 41 -10.32 9.23 -7.04
C GLY A 41 -9.23 8.54 -6.23
N LYS A 42 -9.56 7.64 -5.27
CA LYS A 42 -8.59 6.95 -4.40
C LYS A 42 -7.48 6.25 -5.17
N THR A 43 -7.84 5.36 -6.09
CA THR A 43 -6.86 4.61 -6.91
C THR A 43 -6.00 5.53 -7.76
N THR A 44 -6.60 6.61 -8.31
CA THR A 44 -5.85 7.62 -9.06
C THR A 44 -4.85 8.33 -8.16
N CYS A 45 -5.26 8.76 -6.97
CA CYS A 45 -4.38 9.39 -5.97
C CYS A 45 -3.22 8.44 -5.59
N PHE A 46 -3.51 7.19 -5.31
CA PHE A 46 -2.51 6.16 -5.01
C PHE A 46 -1.51 5.95 -6.16
N ASN A 47 -2.00 5.93 -7.42
CA ASN A 47 -1.16 5.82 -8.60
C ASN A 47 -0.24 7.04 -8.78
N LEU A 48 -0.72 8.24 -8.45
CA LEU A 48 0.08 9.47 -8.48
C LEU A 48 1.19 9.43 -7.44
N LEU A 49 0.86 9.11 -6.18
CA LEU A 49 1.80 9.04 -5.06
C LEU A 49 2.90 8.00 -5.28
N SER A 50 2.59 6.89 -5.94
CA SER A 50 3.52 5.79 -6.22
C SER A 50 4.23 5.89 -7.58
N GLY A 51 4.00 6.99 -8.34
CA GLY A 51 4.67 7.26 -9.62
C GLY A 51 4.19 6.41 -10.80
N PHE A 52 3.08 5.66 -10.65
CA PHE A 52 2.46 4.91 -11.76
C PHE A 52 1.72 5.82 -12.73
N LEU A 53 1.31 7.00 -12.27
CA LEU A 53 0.73 8.05 -13.10
C LEU A 53 1.47 9.36 -12.86
N PRO A 54 1.83 10.13 -13.89
CA PRO A 54 2.33 11.48 -13.69
C PRO A 54 1.14 12.41 -13.34
N PRO A 55 1.30 13.33 -12.39
CA PRO A 55 0.30 14.35 -12.12
C PRO A 55 0.19 15.33 -13.29
N THR A 56 -0.99 15.93 -13.47
CA THR A 56 -1.18 17.05 -14.40
C THR A 56 -0.67 18.36 -13.80
N ALA A 57 -0.82 18.51 -12.48
CA ALA A 57 -0.30 19.63 -11.69
C ALA A 57 -0.10 19.20 -10.21
N GLY A 58 0.60 20.02 -9.47
CA GLY A 58 0.95 19.75 -8.08
C GLY A 58 2.29 19.04 -7.93
N THR A 59 2.72 18.88 -6.69
CA THR A 59 4.01 18.30 -6.33
C THR A 59 3.84 17.17 -5.33
N ILE A 60 4.77 16.23 -5.36
CA ILE A 60 4.86 15.14 -4.38
C ILE A 60 6.30 15.12 -3.87
N THR A 61 6.47 15.16 -2.56
CA THR A 61 7.77 15.02 -1.90
C THR A 61 7.75 13.85 -0.92
N PHE A 62 8.88 13.19 -0.79
CA PHE A 62 9.09 12.11 0.18
C PHE A 62 10.42 12.34 0.89
N VAL A 63 10.37 12.44 2.22
CA VAL A 63 11.53 12.80 3.05
C VAL A 63 12.14 14.14 2.60
N GLY A 64 11.30 15.09 2.19
CA GLY A 64 11.74 16.39 1.66
C GLY A 64 12.26 16.38 0.21
N GLU A 65 12.41 15.20 -0.41
CA GLU A 65 12.92 15.07 -1.78
C GLU A 65 11.77 14.93 -2.80
N PRO A 66 11.85 15.58 -3.98
CA PRO A 66 10.79 15.49 -4.97
C PRO A 66 10.67 14.08 -5.56
N LEU A 67 9.43 13.57 -5.62
CA LEU A 67 9.08 12.33 -6.32
C LEU A 67 8.46 12.58 -7.70
N THR A 68 7.96 13.79 -7.95
CA THR A 68 7.25 14.13 -9.19
C THR A 68 8.12 13.84 -10.41
N GLY A 69 7.60 13.01 -11.34
CA GLY A 69 8.31 12.62 -12.56
C GLY A 69 9.28 11.44 -12.42
N LEU A 70 9.47 10.92 -11.21
CA LEU A 70 10.27 9.71 -11.02
C LEU A 70 9.50 8.46 -11.45
N LYS A 71 10.24 7.49 -11.99
CA LYS A 71 9.69 6.16 -12.28
C LYS A 71 9.50 5.35 -10.98
N PRO A 72 8.51 4.41 -10.93
CA PRO A 72 8.19 3.64 -9.72
C PRO A 72 9.40 2.98 -9.05
N HIS A 73 10.32 2.39 -9.81
CA HIS A 73 11.50 1.73 -9.25
C HIS A 73 12.46 2.71 -8.53
N HIS A 74 12.53 3.97 -8.96
CA HIS A 74 13.31 5.00 -8.24
C HIS A 74 12.62 5.43 -6.95
N ILE A 75 11.28 5.41 -6.93
CA ILE A 75 10.47 5.69 -5.74
C ILE A 75 10.65 4.58 -4.71
N VAL A 76 10.58 3.32 -5.15
CA VAL A 76 10.84 2.14 -4.29
C VAL A 76 12.25 2.20 -3.71
N ALA A 77 13.26 2.57 -4.49
CA ALA A 77 14.64 2.73 -4.01
C ALA A 77 14.81 3.80 -2.93
N ARG A 78 13.87 4.76 -2.82
CA ARG A 78 13.83 5.77 -1.75
C ARG A 78 13.09 5.29 -0.50
N GLY A 79 12.48 4.10 -0.53
CA GLY A 79 11.79 3.49 0.60
C GLY A 79 10.29 3.70 0.63
N LEU A 80 9.65 4.19 -0.45
CA LEU A 80 8.22 4.19 -0.63
C LEU A 80 7.82 2.96 -1.46
N VAL A 81 7.18 1.99 -0.83
CA VAL A 81 6.81 0.72 -1.45
C VAL A 81 5.30 0.57 -1.47
N ARG A 82 4.75 0.06 -2.58
CA ARG A 82 3.32 -0.20 -2.74
C ARG A 82 3.06 -1.68 -3.00
N THR A 83 2.07 -2.24 -2.32
CA THR A 83 1.43 -3.50 -2.74
C THR A 83 0.33 -3.21 -3.75
N PHE A 84 -0.01 -4.21 -4.57
CA PHE A 84 -1.10 -4.10 -5.53
C PHE A 84 -2.32 -4.89 -5.06
N GLN A 85 -3.51 -4.43 -5.43
CA GLN A 85 -4.80 -5.07 -5.13
C GLN A 85 -4.82 -6.54 -5.56
N HIS A 86 -4.33 -6.86 -6.74
CA HIS A 86 -4.02 -8.22 -7.16
C HIS A 86 -2.54 -8.49 -6.90
N THR A 87 -2.26 -9.24 -5.83
CA THR A 87 -0.89 -9.62 -5.50
C THR A 87 -0.31 -10.45 -6.64
N THR A 88 0.58 -9.85 -7.43
CA THR A 88 1.27 -10.55 -8.51
C THR A 88 2.35 -11.43 -7.88
N LEU A 89 1.94 -12.61 -7.41
CA LEU A 89 2.86 -13.64 -6.92
C LEU A 89 3.43 -14.44 -8.08
N PHE A 90 4.66 -14.84 -7.96
CA PHE A 90 5.26 -15.85 -8.83
C PHE A 90 4.72 -17.21 -8.40
N GLN A 91 3.62 -17.62 -9.02
CA GLN A 91 2.79 -18.77 -8.62
C GLN A 91 3.56 -20.09 -8.54
N ASP A 92 4.52 -20.30 -9.45
CA ASP A 92 5.36 -21.51 -9.54
C ASP A 92 6.68 -21.41 -8.75
N MET A 93 6.85 -20.33 -7.97
CA MET A 93 7.94 -20.16 -7.02
C MET A 93 7.48 -20.44 -5.60
N THR A 94 8.42 -20.84 -4.73
CA THR A 94 8.12 -21.00 -3.30
C THR A 94 7.87 -19.66 -2.61
N VAL A 95 7.33 -19.71 -1.41
CA VAL A 95 7.11 -18.53 -0.56
C VAL A 95 8.43 -17.79 -0.34
N LEU A 96 9.49 -18.50 0.04
CA LEU A 96 10.81 -17.89 0.21
C LEU A 96 11.34 -17.26 -1.09
N GLN A 97 11.20 -17.94 -2.23
CA GLN A 97 11.62 -17.41 -3.52
C GLN A 97 10.86 -16.12 -3.88
N ASN A 98 9.56 -16.04 -3.60
CA ASN A 98 8.76 -14.83 -3.80
C ASN A 98 9.32 -13.65 -2.98
N VAL A 99 9.64 -13.85 -1.70
CA VAL A 99 10.21 -12.80 -0.85
C VAL A 99 11.60 -12.37 -1.35
N LEU A 100 12.43 -13.31 -1.80
CA LEU A 100 13.72 -13.04 -2.43
C LEU A 100 13.57 -12.19 -3.70
N MET A 101 12.55 -12.45 -4.53
CA MET A 101 12.24 -11.62 -5.70
C MET A 101 11.88 -10.18 -5.32
N GLY A 102 11.22 -9.97 -4.18
CA GLY A 102 10.96 -8.64 -3.62
C GLY A 102 12.23 -7.82 -3.36
N LEU A 103 13.33 -8.48 -2.97
CA LEU A 103 14.65 -7.83 -2.77
C LEU A 103 15.35 -7.45 -4.09
N HIS A 104 15.00 -8.08 -5.20
CA HIS A 104 15.71 -7.88 -6.48
C HIS A 104 15.66 -6.42 -6.96
N LEU A 105 14.60 -5.68 -6.64
CA LEU A 105 14.47 -4.25 -6.96
C LEU A 105 15.61 -3.38 -6.39
N HIS A 106 16.32 -3.87 -5.37
CA HIS A 106 17.46 -3.19 -4.74
C HIS A 106 18.81 -3.81 -5.13
N SER A 107 18.80 -4.96 -5.78
CA SER A 107 20.00 -5.63 -6.27
C SER A 107 20.32 -5.13 -7.69
N ARG A 108 21.56 -4.65 -7.93
CA ARG A 108 22.06 -4.32 -9.27
C ARG A 108 22.41 -5.57 -10.09
N ARG A 109 21.89 -6.75 -9.73
CA ARG A 109 22.23 -8.02 -10.36
C ARG A 109 21.30 -8.33 -11.50
N ASP A 110 21.84 -8.98 -12.54
CA ASP A 110 21.09 -9.41 -13.70
C ASP A 110 20.10 -10.53 -13.31
N LEU A 111 18.82 -10.35 -13.66
CA LEU A 111 17.73 -11.31 -13.44
C LEU A 111 18.07 -12.72 -13.92
N GLY A 112 18.80 -12.85 -15.04
CA GLY A 112 19.22 -14.13 -15.56
C GLY A 112 20.11 -14.91 -14.59
N HIS A 113 20.98 -14.21 -13.88
CA HIS A 113 21.88 -14.84 -12.91
C HIS A 113 21.13 -15.32 -11.65
N VAL A 114 20.07 -14.61 -11.26
CA VAL A 114 19.21 -14.92 -10.09
C VAL A 114 18.36 -16.17 -10.33
N LEU A 115 17.83 -16.34 -11.54
CA LEU A 115 16.93 -17.45 -11.88
C LEU A 115 17.67 -18.79 -12.12
N PHE A 116 18.93 -18.74 -12.54
CA PHE A 116 19.68 -19.95 -12.96
C PHE A 116 20.80 -20.39 -12.02
N SER A 117 21.14 -19.64 -10.97
CA SER A 117 22.20 -20.01 -10.02
C SER A 117 21.62 -20.44 -8.66
N ARG A 118 21.96 -21.62 -8.19
CA ARG A 118 21.65 -22.11 -6.82
C ARG A 118 22.26 -21.24 -5.71
N HIS A 119 23.17 -20.31 -6.05
CA HIS A 119 23.86 -19.41 -5.11
C HIS A 119 23.60 -17.92 -5.46
N ALA A 120 22.44 -17.62 -6.04
CA ALA A 120 22.10 -16.30 -6.59
C ALA A 120 22.01 -15.19 -5.53
N PHE A 121 21.69 -15.54 -4.29
CA PHE A 121 21.49 -14.56 -3.21
C PHE A 121 22.57 -14.70 -2.13
N PRO A 122 23.12 -13.58 -1.60
CA PRO A 122 23.98 -13.60 -0.45
C PRO A 122 23.27 -14.21 0.77
N GLN A 123 24.00 -14.92 1.61
CA GLN A 123 23.42 -15.53 2.83
C GLN A 123 22.70 -14.51 3.72
N GLY A 124 23.18 -13.26 3.74
CA GLY A 124 22.54 -12.17 4.48
C GLY A 124 21.15 -11.81 3.95
N GLU A 125 20.94 -11.88 2.62
CA GLU A 125 19.63 -11.64 2.00
C GLU A 125 18.66 -12.79 2.29
N ILE A 126 19.14 -14.04 2.21
CA ILE A 126 18.35 -15.23 2.56
C ILE A 126 17.91 -15.18 4.02
N ARG A 127 18.84 -14.89 4.93
CA ARG A 127 18.52 -14.73 6.36
C ARG A 127 17.47 -13.66 6.59
N ARG A 128 17.60 -12.51 5.93
CA ARG A 128 16.62 -11.41 6.00
C ARG A 128 15.24 -11.85 5.51
N CYS A 129 15.16 -12.64 4.45
CA CYS A 129 13.88 -13.18 3.97
C CYS A 129 13.25 -14.11 5.00
N HIS A 130 14.03 -14.97 5.66
CA HIS A 130 13.54 -15.79 6.76
C HIS A 130 13.04 -14.95 7.95
N GLU A 131 13.75 -13.88 8.33
CA GLU A 131 13.30 -12.93 9.36
C GLU A 131 11.94 -12.28 9.00
N VAL A 132 11.74 -11.94 7.73
CA VAL A 132 10.45 -11.40 7.25
C VAL A 132 9.37 -12.48 7.26
N LEU A 133 9.66 -13.71 6.83
CA LEU A 133 8.72 -14.82 6.87
C LEU A 133 8.30 -15.16 8.30
N ASP A 134 9.25 -15.17 9.23
CA ASP A 134 8.99 -15.38 10.66
C ASP A 134 8.08 -14.29 11.21
N PHE A 135 8.41 -13.04 10.93
CA PHE A 135 7.60 -11.88 11.33
C PHE A 135 6.16 -11.92 10.79
N THR A 136 5.98 -12.38 9.55
CA THR A 136 4.66 -12.45 8.89
C THR A 136 3.92 -13.76 9.13
N GLY A 137 4.51 -14.70 9.89
CA GLY A 137 3.91 -16.00 10.20
C GLY A 137 3.89 -16.98 9.03
N LEU A 138 4.84 -16.83 8.09
CA LEU A 138 4.93 -17.67 6.88
C LEU A 138 6.13 -18.64 6.89
N SER A 139 6.89 -18.74 8.00
CA SER A 139 8.12 -19.54 8.07
C SER A 139 7.90 -21.01 7.74
N GLU A 140 6.85 -21.63 8.27
CA GLU A 140 6.55 -23.04 8.02
C GLU A 140 6.10 -23.32 6.59
N LEU A 141 5.74 -22.28 5.83
CA LEU A 141 5.30 -22.33 4.44
C LEU A 141 6.41 -21.96 3.45
N ALA A 142 7.65 -21.70 3.93
CA ALA A 142 8.74 -21.14 3.15
C ALA A 142 9.04 -21.93 1.85
N ASP A 143 8.94 -23.25 1.90
CA ASP A 143 9.21 -24.15 0.76
C ASP A 143 7.95 -24.49 -0.06
N GLN A 144 6.77 -24.03 0.37
CA GLN A 144 5.52 -24.28 -0.35
C GLN A 144 5.41 -23.36 -1.55
N LEU A 145 4.86 -23.86 -2.68
CA LEU A 145 4.58 -23.03 -3.86
C LEU A 145 3.48 -22.02 -3.56
N ALA A 146 3.66 -20.77 -4.02
CA ALA A 146 2.73 -19.68 -3.76
C ALA A 146 1.29 -19.98 -4.24
N LYS A 147 1.12 -20.71 -5.34
CA LYS A 147 -0.19 -21.13 -5.86
C LYS A 147 -0.98 -22.05 -4.92
N ASN A 148 -0.29 -22.75 -4.02
CA ASN A 148 -0.91 -23.67 -3.08
C ASN A 148 -1.33 -23.01 -1.75
N LEU A 149 -1.02 -21.73 -1.59
CA LEU A 149 -1.39 -20.98 -0.39
C LEU A 149 -2.88 -20.62 -0.40
N PRO A 150 -3.57 -20.67 0.76
CA PRO A 150 -4.85 -20.02 0.95
C PRO A 150 -4.77 -18.53 0.64
N HIS A 151 -5.89 -17.92 0.22
CA HIS A 151 -5.96 -16.53 -0.21
C HIS A 151 -5.40 -15.54 0.82
N GLY A 152 -5.69 -15.72 2.11
CA GLY A 152 -5.15 -14.89 3.19
C GLY A 152 -3.63 -14.96 3.28
N HIS A 153 -3.02 -16.15 3.13
CA HIS A 153 -1.56 -16.30 3.11
C HIS A 153 -0.93 -15.71 1.84
N GLN A 154 -1.60 -15.78 0.68
CA GLN A 154 -1.13 -15.12 -0.54
C GLN A 154 -1.06 -13.60 -0.34
N ARG A 155 -2.04 -13.00 0.34
CA ARG A 155 -2.05 -11.57 0.67
C ARG A 155 -0.94 -11.22 1.65
N THR A 156 -0.76 -12.04 2.70
CA THR A 156 0.36 -11.90 3.65
C THR A 156 1.71 -11.99 2.93
N LEU A 157 1.87 -12.92 1.97
CA LEU A 157 3.08 -13.05 1.16
C LEU A 157 3.37 -11.78 0.34
N GLY A 158 2.35 -11.15 -0.24
CA GLY A 158 2.51 -9.86 -0.92
C GLY A 158 3.02 -8.76 0.00
N ILE A 159 2.54 -8.72 1.25
CA ILE A 159 3.04 -7.80 2.29
C ILE A 159 4.48 -8.16 2.66
N ALA A 160 4.81 -9.45 2.83
CA ALA A 160 6.16 -9.93 3.14
C ALA A 160 7.16 -9.52 2.04
N MET A 161 6.81 -9.67 0.76
CA MET A 161 7.63 -9.22 -0.37
C MET A 161 7.93 -7.72 -0.29
N ALA A 162 6.92 -6.90 0.04
CA ALA A 162 7.09 -5.47 0.20
C ALA A 162 7.96 -5.11 1.43
N LEU A 163 7.85 -5.84 2.53
CA LEU A 163 8.66 -5.64 3.74
C LEU A 163 10.13 -6.04 3.54
N ALA A 164 10.41 -6.98 2.65
CA ALA A 164 11.77 -7.43 2.38
C ALA A 164 12.70 -6.27 1.96
N VAL A 165 12.19 -5.22 1.34
CA VAL A 165 12.98 -4.03 0.96
C VAL A 165 13.10 -2.98 2.08
N ARG A 166 12.56 -3.23 3.28
CA ARG A 166 12.57 -2.31 4.45
C ARG A 166 12.00 -0.93 4.11
N PRO A 167 10.72 -0.83 3.74
CA PRO A 167 10.12 0.44 3.40
C PRO A 167 10.07 1.38 4.61
N ARG A 168 10.27 2.69 4.36
CA ARG A 168 9.92 3.74 5.32
C ARG A 168 8.42 4.03 5.28
N LEU A 169 7.82 3.96 4.07
CA LEU A 169 6.38 4.07 3.84
C LEU A 169 5.91 2.87 3.04
N LEU A 170 4.96 2.13 3.59
CA LEU A 170 4.28 1.03 2.91
C LEU A 170 2.87 1.48 2.53
N MET A 171 2.59 1.51 1.23
CA MET A 171 1.29 1.80 0.66
C MET A 171 0.54 0.50 0.39
N LEU A 172 -0.62 0.30 1.04
CA LEU A 172 -1.44 -0.90 0.94
C LEU A 172 -2.75 -0.61 0.19
N ASP A 173 -2.96 -1.33 -0.91
CA ASP A 173 -4.13 -1.16 -1.77
C ASP A 173 -5.13 -2.29 -1.49
N GLU A 174 -6.19 -1.97 -0.75
CA GLU A 174 -7.28 -2.85 -0.34
C GLU A 174 -6.80 -4.20 0.23
N PRO A 175 -5.98 -4.17 1.31
CA PRO A 175 -5.31 -5.37 1.82
C PRO A 175 -6.25 -6.46 2.33
N VAL A 176 -7.52 -6.15 2.67
CA VAL A 176 -8.49 -7.14 3.21
C VAL A 176 -9.68 -7.42 2.31
N THR A 177 -9.66 -6.93 1.06
CA THR A 177 -10.74 -7.19 0.10
C THR A 177 -10.89 -8.68 -0.18
N GLY A 178 -12.13 -9.17 -0.10
CA GLY A 178 -12.49 -10.58 -0.35
C GLY A 178 -12.21 -11.52 0.82
N MET A 179 -11.79 -11.00 1.99
CA MET A 179 -11.52 -11.79 3.20
C MET A 179 -12.71 -11.88 4.12
N ASN A 180 -12.79 -13.00 4.86
CA ASN A 180 -13.69 -13.11 5.99
C ASN A 180 -13.22 -12.21 7.16
N ILE A 181 -14.05 -12.12 8.22
CA ILE A 181 -13.78 -11.23 9.37
C ILE A 181 -12.46 -11.58 10.06
N ASP A 182 -12.20 -12.86 10.30
CA ASP A 182 -11.02 -13.31 11.04
C ASP A 182 -9.74 -13.10 10.25
N GLU A 183 -9.76 -13.36 8.94
CA GLU A 183 -8.64 -13.09 8.03
C GLU A 183 -8.35 -11.59 7.96
N SER A 184 -9.39 -10.77 7.84
CA SER A 184 -9.28 -9.31 7.83
C SER A 184 -8.66 -8.79 9.13
N GLN A 185 -9.09 -9.30 10.30
CA GLN A 185 -8.53 -8.92 11.59
C GLN A 185 -7.04 -9.28 11.72
N ARG A 186 -6.64 -10.46 11.23
CA ARG A 186 -5.22 -10.88 11.23
C ARG A 186 -4.36 -9.96 10.39
N ILE A 187 -4.80 -9.60 9.18
CA ILE A 187 -4.06 -8.67 8.32
C ILE A 187 -3.97 -7.29 8.97
N MET A 188 -5.07 -6.78 9.55
CA MET A 188 -5.05 -5.47 10.21
C MET A 188 -4.18 -5.47 11.48
N ALA A 189 -4.13 -6.57 12.23
CA ALA A 189 -3.20 -6.74 13.34
C ALA A 189 -1.73 -6.76 12.85
N LEU A 190 -1.44 -7.46 11.75
CA LEU A 190 -0.12 -7.45 11.13
C LEU A 190 0.28 -6.02 10.71
N ILE A 191 -0.63 -5.26 10.08
CA ILE A 191 -0.37 -3.87 9.67
C ILE A 191 0.01 -2.99 10.87
N LYS A 192 -0.70 -3.13 12.00
CA LYS A 192 -0.35 -2.41 13.24
C LYS A 192 1.05 -2.79 13.73
N THR A 193 1.36 -4.10 13.74
CA THR A 193 2.68 -4.59 14.17
C THR A 193 3.80 -4.09 13.24
N ILE A 194 3.53 -3.96 11.93
CA ILE A 194 4.47 -3.36 10.97
C ILE A 194 4.74 -1.89 11.32
N ARG A 195 3.69 -1.11 11.61
CA ARG A 195 3.82 0.27 12.05
C ARG A 195 4.61 0.38 13.37
N ASP A 196 4.32 -0.48 14.34
CA ASP A 196 4.99 -0.48 15.65
C ASP A 196 6.50 -0.80 15.53
N ARG A 197 6.92 -1.43 14.43
CA ARG A 197 8.33 -1.63 14.05
C ARG A 197 8.94 -0.46 13.25
N GLY A 198 8.23 0.65 13.12
CA GLY A 198 8.74 1.89 12.53
C GLY A 198 8.45 2.08 11.04
N THR A 199 7.63 1.24 10.42
CA THR A 199 7.19 1.46 9.03
C THR A 199 5.90 2.27 9.03
N THR A 200 5.91 3.43 8.39
CA THR A 200 4.71 4.26 8.17
C THR A 200 3.76 3.58 7.18
N ILE A 201 2.46 3.72 7.37
CA ILE A 201 1.45 3.05 6.53
C ILE A 201 0.49 4.07 5.91
N LEU A 202 0.29 3.98 4.61
CA LEU A 202 -0.84 4.61 3.91
C LEU A 202 -1.68 3.51 3.28
N LEU A 203 -2.94 3.35 3.70
CA LEU A 203 -3.79 2.31 3.16
C LEU A 203 -5.03 2.89 2.48
N VAL A 204 -5.43 2.29 1.35
CA VAL A 204 -6.75 2.47 0.74
C VAL A 204 -7.60 1.28 1.14
N GLU A 205 -8.78 1.55 1.67
CA GLU A 205 -9.76 0.52 2.03
C GLU A 205 -11.19 1.06 1.89
N HIS A 206 -12.11 0.15 1.66
CA HIS A 206 -13.54 0.42 1.67
C HIS A 206 -14.28 -0.29 2.82
N ASN A 207 -13.58 -1.18 3.53
CA ASN A 207 -14.08 -1.82 4.74
C ASN A 207 -13.95 -0.83 5.92
N MET A 208 -15.02 -0.08 6.20
CA MET A 208 -15.03 0.95 7.24
C MET A 208 -14.66 0.41 8.62
N ARG A 209 -15.07 -0.84 8.97
CA ARG A 209 -14.72 -1.44 10.27
C ARG A 209 -13.20 -1.63 10.38
N ALA A 210 -12.55 -2.10 9.32
CA ALA A 210 -11.12 -2.30 9.29
C ALA A 210 -10.37 -0.95 9.40
N VAL A 211 -10.81 0.07 8.67
CA VAL A 211 -10.23 1.42 8.69
C VAL A 211 -10.37 2.05 10.07
N MET A 212 -11.59 2.11 10.60
CA MET A 212 -11.89 2.75 11.89
C MET A 212 -11.16 2.09 13.07
N GLY A 213 -10.92 0.77 12.98
CA GLY A 213 -10.20 0.02 14.02
C GLY A 213 -8.69 0.06 13.91
N THR A 214 -8.12 0.61 12.82
CA THR A 214 -6.68 0.48 12.52
C THR A 214 -5.99 1.82 12.28
N CYS A 215 -6.62 2.76 11.59
CA CYS A 215 -6.03 4.05 11.25
C CYS A 215 -6.08 5.03 12.43
N GLU A 216 -5.04 5.83 12.57
CA GLU A 216 -5.01 6.95 13.51
C GLU A 216 -5.60 8.21 12.88
N ARG A 217 -5.43 8.36 11.58
CA ARG A 217 -5.96 9.46 10.79
C ARG A 217 -6.54 8.93 9.47
N ILE A 218 -7.60 9.58 9.04
CA ILE A 218 -8.34 9.21 7.82
C ILE A 218 -8.49 10.46 6.96
N VAL A 219 -8.17 10.30 5.67
CA VAL A 219 -8.44 11.29 4.62
C VAL A 219 -9.57 10.74 3.75
N VAL A 220 -10.61 11.54 3.59
CA VAL A 220 -11.79 11.17 2.80
C VAL A 220 -11.75 11.92 1.48
N LEU A 221 -11.77 11.18 0.38
CA LEU A 221 -11.96 11.74 -0.96
C LEU A 221 -13.41 11.61 -1.42
N ASN A 222 -13.88 12.62 -2.13
CA ASN A 222 -15.14 12.59 -2.87
C ASN A 222 -15.02 13.40 -4.16
N PHE A 223 -15.42 12.84 -5.31
CA PHE A 223 -15.30 13.46 -6.63
C PHE A 223 -13.93 14.09 -6.91
N GLY A 224 -12.86 13.38 -6.54
CA GLY A 224 -11.48 13.81 -6.77
C GLY A 224 -10.97 14.88 -5.81
N GLN A 225 -11.70 15.28 -4.80
CA GLN A 225 -11.33 16.32 -3.83
C GLN A 225 -11.28 15.74 -2.40
N LYS A 226 -10.47 16.37 -1.54
CA LYS A 226 -10.47 16.06 -0.12
C LYS A 226 -11.73 16.63 0.53
N LEU A 227 -12.62 15.74 0.98
CA LEU A 227 -13.87 16.10 1.64
C LEU A 227 -13.67 16.35 3.13
N ALA A 228 -12.91 15.49 3.80
CA ALA A 228 -12.65 15.58 5.22
C ALA A 228 -11.31 14.93 5.57
N GLU A 229 -10.76 15.29 6.72
CA GLU A 229 -9.57 14.68 7.31
C GLU A 229 -9.67 14.77 8.84
N GLY A 230 -9.30 13.69 9.53
CA GLY A 230 -9.32 13.66 11.00
C GLY A 230 -9.18 12.26 11.58
N THR A 231 -9.40 12.16 12.88
CA THR A 231 -9.45 10.87 13.57
C THR A 231 -10.64 10.03 13.08
N PRO A 232 -10.61 8.70 13.24
CA PRO A 232 -11.76 7.84 12.91
C PRO A 232 -13.09 8.35 13.50
N ALA A 233 -13.08 8.80 14.76
CA ALA A 233 -14.27 9.33 15.43
C ALA A 233 -14.79 10.62 14.76
N ALA A 234 -13.89 11.56 14.43
CA ALA A 234 -14.26 12.80 13.76
C ALA A 234 -14.84 12.55 12.36
N VAL A 235 -14.22 11.66 11.60
CA VAL A 235 -14.65 11.31 10.23
C VAL A 235 -16.01 10.59 10.26
N SER A 236 -16.22 9.65 11.18
CA SER A 236 -17.48 8.88 11.27
C SER A 236 -18.68 9.72 11.68
N SER A 237 -18.47 10.84 12.37
CA SER A 237 -19.53 11.77 12.79
C SER A 237 -19.72 12.96 11.85
N ASN A 238 -18.90 13.08 10.79
CA ASN A 238 -18.97 14.19 9.85
C ASN A 238 -20.19 14.05 8.91
N PRO A 239 -21.15 15.03 8.92
CA PRO A 239 -22.36 14.95 8.11
C PRO A 239 -22.07 14.85 6.60
N ASP A 240 -21.05 15.55 6.09
CA ASP A 240 -20.71 15.54 4.67
C ASP A 240 -20.15 14.18 4.25
N VAL A 241 -19.37 13.52 5.13
CA VAL A 241 -18.88 12.16 4.91
C VAL A 241 -20.04 11.17 4.87
N ILE A 242 -20.95 11.26 5.84
CA ILE A 242 -22.15 10.40 5.90
C ILE A 242 -22.99 10.58 4.63
N ALA A 243 -23.24 11.82 4.21
CA ALA A 243 -24.00 12.13 3.00
C ALA A 243 -23.33 11.59 1.72
N ALA A 244 -22.00 11.68 1.62
CA ALA A 244 -21.24 11.16 0.48
C ALA A 244 -21.38 9.64 0.32
N TYR A 245 -21.42 8.91 1.43
CA TYR A 245 -21.61 7.42 1.40
C TYR A 245 -23.08 7.02 1.20
N LEU A 246 -24.04 7.74 1.78
CA LEU A 246 -25.46 7.46 1.58
C LEU A 246 -25.95 7.86 0.18
N GLY A 247 -25.46 8.98 -0.35
CA GLY A 247 -25.81 9.46 -1.70
C GLY A 247 -25.30 8.53 -2.81
N ALA A 248 -24.19 7.83 -2.58
CA ALA A 248 -23.65 6.84 -3.53
C ALA A 248 -24.51 5.55 -3.64
N GLY A 249 -25.37 5.28 -2.65
CA GLY A 249 -26.27 4.11 -2.63
C GLY A 249 -27.58 4.30 -3.40
N VAL A 250 -27.95 5.52 -3.78
CA VAL A 250 -29.24 5.81 -4.42
C VAL A 250 -29.16 5.80 -5.96
N THR A 251 -27.98 5.70 -6.55
CA THR A 251 -27.79 5.75 -8.01
C THR A 251 -27.78 4.38 -8.72
N HIS A 252 -28.13 3.29 -8.03
CA HIS A 252 -28.24 1.95 -8.62
C HIS A 252 -29.59 1.31 -8.24
N ALA A 253 -30.68 1.96 -8.58
CA ALA A 253 -32.03 1.36 -8.64
C ALA A 253 -32.60 1.56 -10.06
#